data_095107186927752e15429acc6d2fb47c
#
_entry.id   095107186927752e15429acc6d2fb47c
#
_cell.length_a   1.000
_cell.length_b   1.000
_cell.length_c   1.000
_cell.angle_alpha   90.00
_cell.angle_beta   90.00
_cell.angle_gamma   90.00
#
_symmetry.space_group_name_H-M   'P 1'
#
loop_
_entity.id
_entity.type
_entity.pdbx_description
1 polymer ?
#
loop_
_entity_poly.entity_id
_entity_poly.type
_entity_poly.pdbx_seq_one_letter_code
_entity_poly.pdbx_strand_id
1 'polypeptide(L)'
;MTINYSYSPLITSKRNPLVRKLRSLLKKTGREEHSSLLLEGSHLLEESLKTNCLPIEVIATPEWSDEHQETLKKIASRCLLTLVTQNVLETSLSTVTPDGVAAIFPIAGLPKPGKAPKHILALDRIQDPGNLGNLFRSALAGEYEVIWLASGADPLNQKVLRSSAGSVLHLPFERIGDSSSSSIEMLVSKLNIAIDDNYQVVGTISPNKITDKKVKPYWELDWDLPTVLVLGNEGSGVHSSIEACCSDFVTLPHSSLVDSLNVASAAVPLLLERQRVKMVKGIQKKP
;
A
#
# COMPACT_ATOMS: atom_id res chain seq x y z
N MET A 1 -5.44 -10.09 -36.69
CA MET A 1 -4.08 -9.49 -36.73
C MET A 1 -3.21 -10.27 -35.76
N THR A 2 -2.27 -11.05 -36.26
CA THR A 2 -1.29 -11.79 -35.44
C THR A 2 -0.33 -10.76 -34.89
N ILE A 3 -0.31 -10.58 -33.55
CA ILE A 3 0.63 -9.67 -32.90
C ILE A 3 2.00 -10.37 -32.98
N ASN A 4 2.92 -9.81 -33.77
CA ASN A 4 4.31 -10.25 -33.79
C ASN A 4 4.98 -9.76 -32.52
N TYR A 5 4.94 -10.57 -31.45
CA TYR A 5 5.89 -10.40 -30.35
C TYR A 5 7.28 -10.73 -30.88
N SER A 6 8.25 -9.87 -30.63
CA SER A 6 9.66 -10.25 -30.76
C SER A 6 9.95 -11.32 -29.71
N TYR A 7 9.68 -12.59 -30.04
CA TYR A 7 9.91 -13.70 -29.12
C TYR A 7 11.41 -13.83 -28.87
N SER A 8 11.83 -13.42 -27.68
CA SER A 8 13.11 -13.91 -27.15
C SER A 8 13.04 -15.42 -27.01
N PRO A 9 14.12 -16.16 -27.25
CA PRO A 9 14.12 -17.62 -27.07
C PRO A 9 13.71 -17.94 -25.62
N LEU A 10 12.94 -19.03 -25.44
CA LEU A 10 12.50 -19.51 -24.13
C LEU A 10 13.69 -19.71 -23.19
N ILE A 11 13.66 -19.01 -22.06
CA ILE A 11 14.71 -19.13 -21.03
C ILE A 11 14.42 -20.35 -20.17
N THR A 12 15.32 -21.33 -20.22
CA THR A 12 15.22 -22.59 -19.45
C THR A 12 16.24 -22.67 -18.32
N SER A 13 17.28 -21.85 -18.37
CA SER A 13 18.40 -21.90 -17.42
C SER A 13 18.17 -21.03 -16.20
N LYS A 14 18.22 -21.63 -15.01
CA LYS A 14 18.23 -20.92 -13.71
C LYS A 14 19.45 -20.01 -13.50
N ARG A 15 20.50 -20.15 -14.32
CA ARG A 15 21.71 -19.32 -14.28
C ARG A 15 21.63 -18.09 -15.18
N ASN A 16 20.51 -17.91 -15.89
CA ASN A 16 20.31 -16.76 -16.76
C ASN A 16 20.44 -15.43 -15.93
N PRO A 17 21.06 -14.39 -16.50
CA PRO A 17 21.15 -13.06 -15.85
C PRO A 17 19.79 -12.50 -15.40
N LEU A 18 18.70 -12.78 -16.13
CA LEU A 18 17.34 -12.39 -15.75
C LEU A 18 16.97 -12.94 -14.35
N VAL A 19 17.26 -14.19 -14.05
CA VAL A 19 16.98 -14.80 -12.73
C VAL A 19 17.68 -14.02 -11.61
N ARG A 20 18.93 -13.63 -11.83
CA ARG A 20 19.67 -12.80 -10.85
C ARG A 20 19.04 -11.43 -10.66
N LYS A 21 18.63 -10.78 -11.76
CA LYS A 21 17.93 -9.48 -11.74
C LYS A 21 16.61 -9.60 -10.96
N LEU A 22 15.74 -10.56 -11.28
CA LEU A 22 14.48 -10.76 -10.59
C LEU A 22 14.67 -10.99 -9.08
N ARG A 23 15.62 -11.85 -8.70
CA ARG A 23 15.96 -12.08 -7.29
C ARG A 23 16.53 -10.85 -6.58
N SER A 24 17.26 -10.00 -7.28
CA SER A 24 17.75 -8.75 -6.68
C SER A 24 16.59 -7.80 -6.35
N LEU A 25 15.55 -7.74 -7.20
CA LEU A 25 14.36 -6.91 -6.98
C LEU A 25 13.52 -7.32 -5.75
N LEU A 26 13.71 -8.53 -5.23
CA LEU A 26 13.09 -8.94 -3.96
C LEU A 26 13.65 -8.15 -2.76
N LYS A 27 14.84 -7.56 -2.90
CA LYS A 27 15.52 -6.79 -1.87
C LYS A 27 15.43 -5.29 -2.14
N LYS A 28 15.40 -4.47 -1.08
CA LYS A 28 15.36 -3.00 -1.19
C LYS A 28 16.51 -2.47 -2.05
N THR A 29 17.74 -2.93 -1.79
CA THR A 29 18.95 -2.50 -2.53
C THR A 29 18.85 -2.76 -4.04
N GLY A 30 18.35 -3.93 -4.45
CA GLY A 30 18.17 -4.23 -5.87
C GLY A 30 17.04 -3.41 -6.52
N ARG A 31 15.97 -3.10 -5.78
CA ARG A 31 14.93 -2.19 -6.28
C ARG A 31 15.45 -0.77 -6.50
N GLU A 32 16.30 -0.28 -5.60
CA GLU A 32 16.96 1.02 -5.71
C GLU A 32 17.96 1.03 -6.88
N GLU A 33 18.80 0.01 -7.00
CA GLU A 33 19.79 -0.14 -8.09
C GLU A 33 19.12 -0.14 -9.47
N HIS A 34 18.02 -0.87 -9.62
CA HIS A 34 17.31 -1.00 -10.90
C HIS A 34 16.16 0.01 -11.06
N SER A 35 15.88 0.86 -10.07
CA SER A 35 14.73 1.77 -10.05
C SER A 35 13.41 1.08 -10.42
N SER A 36 13.26 -0.18 -10.02
CA SER A 36 12.16 -1.07 -10.46
C SER A 36 11.63 -1.94 -9.33
N LEU A 37 10.38 -2.35 -9.48
CA LEU A 37 9.69 -3.30 -8.62
C LEU A 37 9.48 -4.62 -9.37
N LEU A 38 9.41 -5.72 -8.62
CA LEU A 38 8.93 -6.99 -9.13
C LEU A 38 7.46 -7.17 -8.69
N LEU A 39 6.56 -7.30 -9.63
CA LEU A 39 5.16 -7.63 -9.41
C LEU A 39 4.97 -9.12 -9.70
N GLU A 40 4.58 -9.91 -8.70
CA GLU A 40 4.42 -11.36 -8.80
C GLU A 40 2.94 -11.70 -8.99
N GLY A 41 2.62 -12.38 -10.10
CA GLY A 41 1.31 -12.93 -10.40
C GLY A 41 0.39 -12.04 -11.24
N SER A 42 -0.62 -12.68 -11.82
CA SER A 42 -1.60 -12.10 -12.75
C SER A 42 -2.32 -10.90 -12.15
N HIS A 43 -2.72 -11.00 -10.87
CA HIS A 43 -3.47 -9.92 -10.22
C HIS A 43 -2.67 -8.61 -10.12
N LEU A 44 -1.38 -8.67 -9.69
CA LEU A 44 -0.55 -7.46 -9.59
C LEU A 44 -0.21 -6.90 -10.98
N LEU A 45 -0.04 -7.76 -11.99
CA LEU A 45 0.12 -7.32 -13.37
C LEU A 45 -1.14 -6.57 -13.84
N GLU A 46 -2.34 -7.13 -13.65
CA GLU A 46 -3.60 -6.49 -14.02
C GLU A 46 -3.82 -5.15 -13.31
N GLU A 47 -3.51 -5.07 -12.01
CA GLU A 47 -3.56 -3.81 -11.26
C GLU A 47 -2.58 -2.77 -11.83
N SER A 48 -1.38 -3.18 -12.23
CA SER A 48 -0.42 -2.28 -12.85
C SER A 48 -0.93 -1.70 -14.18
N LEU A 49 -1.71 -2.47 -14.95
CA LEU A 49 -2.29 -2.02 -16.22
C LEU A 49 -3.43 -1.00 -16.04
N LYS A 50 -3.97 -0.85 -14.84
CA LYS A 50 -4.96 0.19 -14.50
C LYS A 50 -4.30 1.52 -14.13
N THR A 51 -2.98 1.53 -13.96
CA THR A 51 -2.22 2.77 -13.71
C THR A 51 -1.90 3.50 -15.02
N ASN A 52 -1.38 4.72 -14.91
CA ASN A 52 -0.91 5.47 -16.07
C ASN A 52 0.49 5.04 -16.57
N CYS A 53 1.06 3.99 -15.97
CA CYS A 53 2.39 3.48 -16.28
C CYS A 53 2.34 1.99 -16.56
N LEU A 54 2.95 1.57 -17.66
CA LEU A 54 3.04 0.15 -18.02
C LEU A 54 4.29 -0.49 -17.42
N PRO A 55 4.29 -1.82 -17.17
CA PRO A 55 5.50 -2.58 -16.90
C PRO A 55 6.55 -2.39 -17.99
N ILE A 56 7.81 -2.45 -17.59
CA ILE A 56 8.97 -2.42 -18.51
C ILE A 56 9.08 -3.77 -19.24
N GLU A 57 8.85 -4.85 -18.48
CA GLU A 57 9.00 -6.22 -18.97
C GLU A 57 7.98 -7.13 -18.25
N VAL A 58 7.31 -7.98 -18.99
CA VAL A 58 6.50 -9.10 -18.50
C VAL A 58 7.25 -10.38 -18.73
N ILE A 59 7.40 -11.18 -17.71
CA ILE A 59 8.06 -12.48 -17.69
C ILE A 59 6.96 -13.51 -17.48
N ALA A 60 6.75 -14.39 -18.46
CA ALA A 60 5.63 -15.33 -18.39
C ALA A 60 6.05 -16.73 -18.85
N THR A 61 5.31 -17.74 -18.42
CA THR A 61 5.38 -19.07 -19.03
C THR A 61 4.62 -19.11 -20.35
N PRO A 62 4.94 -20.01 -21.27
CA PRO A 62 4.17 -20.19 -22.50
C PRO A 62 2.68 -20.45 -22.21
N GLU A 63 2.36 -21.29 -21.24
CA GLU A 63 1.00 -21.65 -20.85
C GLU A 63 0.22 -20.41 -20.40
N TRP A 64 0.79 -19.62 -19.49
CA TRP A 64 0.17 -18.37 -19.06
C TRP A 64 -0.03 -17.40 -20.22
N SER A 65 0.96 -17.28 -21.08
CA SER A 65 0.91 -16.40 -22.27
C SER A 65 -0.23 -16.77 -23.22
N ASP A 66 -0.46 -18.05 -23.42
CA ASP A 66 -1.52 -18.57 -24.30
C ASP A 66 -2.91 -18.32 -23.71
N GLU A 67 -3.07 -18.45 -22.39
CA GLU A 67 -4.33 -18.21 -21.69
C GLU A 67 -4.69 -16.73 -21.55
N HIS A 68 -3.70 -15.81 -21.56
CA HIS A 68 -3.88 -14.38 -21.26
C HIS A 68 -3.61 -13.45 -22.44
N GLN A 69 -3.95 -13.87 -23.65
CA GLN A 69 -3.72 -13.10 -24.89
C GLN A 69 -4.34 -11.69 -24.85
N GLU A 70 -5.51 -11.53 -24.23
CA GLU A 70 -6.17 -10.21 -24.13
C GLU A 70 -5.39 -9.24 -23.20
N THR A 71 -4.79 -9.74 -22.14
CA THR A 71 -3.90 -8.95 -21.27
C THR A 71 -2.62 -8.56 -22.03
N LEU A 72 -2.03 -9.50 -22.77
CA LEU A 72 -0.85 -9.24 -23.57
C LEU A 72 -1.10 -8.24 -24.71
N LYS A 73 -2.28 -8.23 -25.33
CA LYS A 73 -2.64 -7.22 -26.35
C LYS A 73 -2.60 -5.80 -25.80
N LYS A 74 -2.95 -5.58 -24.52
CA LYS A 74 -2.92 -4.25 -23.90
C LYS A 74 -1.50 -3.70 -23.74
N ILE A 75 -0.48 -4.55 -23.70
CA ILE A 75 0.91 -4.18 -23.45
C ILE A 75 1.84 -4.31 -24.66
N ALA A 76 1.39 -5.01 -25.73
CA ALA A 76 2.19 -5.51 -26.84
C ALA A 76 3.11 -4.50 -27.54
N SER A 77 2.76 -3.21 -27.56
CA SER A 77 3.54 -2.18 -28.26
C SER A 77 4.52 -1.41 -27.37
N ARG A 78 4.49 -1.62 -26.05
CA ARG A 78 5.21 -0.78 -25.07
C ARG A 78 5.94 -1.54 -23.98
N CYS A 79 5.80 -2.87 -23.94
CA CYS A 79 6.38 -3.72 -22.91
C CYS A 79 7.08 -4.91 -23.55
N LEU A 80 8.25 -5.27 -23.03
CA LEU A 80 8.96 -6.48 -23.44
C LEU A 80 8.26 -7.71 -22.87
N LEU A 81 8.03 -8.76 -23.68
CA LEU A 81 7.58 -10.06 -23.22
C LEU A 81 8.75 -11.05 -23.29
N THR A 82 9.11 -11.63 -22.16
CA THR A 82 10.15 -12.64 -22.03
C THR A 82 9.54 -13.96 -21.58
N LEU A 83 9.68 -15.02 -22.40
CA LEU A 83 9.19 -16.35 -22.05
C LEU A 83 10.23 -17.12 -21.22
N VAL A 84 9.76 -17.75 -20.15
CA VAL A 84 10.57 -18.56 -19.23
C VAL A 84 9.85 -19.86 -18.90
N THR A 85 10.59 -20.91 -18.54
CA THR A 85 9.94 -22.13 -17.99
C THR A 85 9.43 -21.88 -16.57
N GLN A 86 8.40 -22.62 -16.15
CA GLN A 86 7.85 -22.58 -14.78
C GLN A 86 8.95 -22.70 -13.71
N ASN A 87 9.90 -23.60 -13.92
CA ASN A 87 11.02 -23.82 -12.99
C ASN A 87 11.97 -22.61 -12.87
N VAL A 88 12.14 -21.83 -13.95
CA VAL A 88 12.89 -20.56 -13.92
C VAL A 88 12.10 -19.52 -13.12
N LEU A 89 10.80 -19.43 -13.33
CA LEU A 89 9.92 -18.50 -12.61
C LEU A 89 9.91 -18.78 -11.11
N GLU A 90 9.65 -20.02 -10.69
CA GLU A 90 9.71 -20.47 -9.29
C GLU A 90 11.04 -20.15 -8.61
N THR A 91 12.16 -20.30 -9.33
CA THR A 91 13.47 -19.96 -8.79
C THR A 91 13.67 -18.46 -8.61
N SER A 92 12.94 -17.63 -9.37
CA SER A 92 13.12 -16.18 -9.47
C SER A 92 12.24 -15.38 -8.49
N LEU A 93 11.12 -15.96 -8.05
CA LEU A 93 10.08 -15.28 -7.27
C LEU A 93 10.11 -15.66 -5.79
N SER A 94 9.42 -14.88 -4.98
CA SER A 94 9.19 -15.17 -3.56
C SER A 94 7.96 -16.04 -3.33
N THR A 95 7.03 -16.08 -4.28
CA THR A 95 5.85 -16.93 -4.25
C THR A 95 6.24 -18.38 -4.50
N VAL A 96 5.78 -19.29 -3.63
CA VAL A 96 6.13 -20.73 -3.69
C VAL A 96 5.53 -21.41 -4.93
N THR A 97 4.29 -21.05 -5.24
CA THR A 97 3.55 -21.56 -6.41
C THR A 97 3.12 -20.38 -7.29
N PRO A 98 4.02 -19.85 -8.16
CA PRO A 98 3.66 -18.77 -9.07
C PRO A 98 2.60 -19.22 -10.07
N ASP A 99 1.69 -18.33 -10.41
CA ASP A 99 0.62 -18.55 -11.40
C ASP A 99 1.06 -18.37 -12.86
N GLY A 100 2.36 -18.35 -13.12
CA GLY A 100 2.93 -18.32 -14.46
C GLY A 100 3.38 -16.96 -14.96
N VAL A 101 3.27 -15.89 -14.16
CA VAL A 101 3.69 -14.55 -14.62
C VAL A 101 4.32 -13.70 -13.50
N ALA A 102 5.20 -12.81 -13.92
CA ALA A 102 5.72 -11.69 -13.13
C ALA A 102 5.97 -10.48 -14.05
N ALA A 103 6.07 -9.28 -13.47
CA ALA A 103 6.37 -8.09 -14.24
C ALA A 103 7.40 -7.20 -13.53
N ILE A 104 8.26 -6.55 -14.30
CA ILE A 104 9.16 -5.50 -13.83
C ILE A 104 8.46 -4.17 -14.06
N PHE A 105 8.16 -3.45 -12.97
CA PHE A 105 7.45 -2.18 -12.99
C PHE A 105 8.37 -1.05 -12.52
N PRO A 106 8.42 0.11 -13.21
CA PRO A 106 9.30 1.20 -12.83
C PRO A 106 8.80 1.89 -11.54
N ILE A 107 9.68 2.16 -10.58
CA ILE A 107 9.34 2.91 -9.35
C ILE A 107 8.79 4.30 -9.68
N ALA A 108 9.29 4.94 -10.74
CA ALA A 108 8.80 6.22 -11.21
C ALA A 108 7.32 6.21 -11.65
N GLY A 109 6.76 5.02 -11.91
CA GLY A 109 5.35 4.81 -12.24
C GLY A 109 4.41 4.76 -11.03
N LEU A 110 4.94 4.76 -9.81
CA LEU A 110 4.12 4.83 -8.60
C LEU A 110 3.41 6.19 -8.50
N PRO A 111 2.20 6.22 -7.93
CA PRO A 111 1.45 7.46 -7.80
C PRO A 111 2.15 8.44 -6.85
N LYS A 112 2.03 9.72 -7.15
CA LYS A 112 2.58 10.80 -6.33
C LYS A 112 1.47 11.54 -5.60
N PRO A 113 1.71 12.01 -4.36
CA PRO A 113 0.75 12.81 -3.63
C PRO A 113 0.30 14.04 -4.39
N GLY A 114 -0.98 14.38 -4.29
CA GLY A 114 -1.53 15.65 -4.75
C GLY A 114 -0.99 16.84 -3.92
N LYS A 115 -1.23 18.06 -4.39
CA LYS A 115 -0.73 19.28 -3.72
C LYS A 115 -1.34 19.53 -2.34
N ALA A 116 -2.60 19.14 -2.12
CA ALA A 116 -3.35 19.37 -0.89
C ALA A 116 -4.31 18.19 -0.62
N PRO A 117 -3.79 17.04 -0.19
CA PRO A 117 -4.63 15.87 0.10
C PRO A 117 -5.48 16.15 1.34
N LYS A 118 -6.80 16.01 1.26
CA LYS A 118 -7.72 16.25 2.38
C LYS A 118 -7.75 15.13 3.43
N HIS A 119 -7.49 13.91 3.01
CA HIS A 119 -7.57 12.73 3.88
C HIS A 119 -6.26 11.95 3.82
N ILE A 120 -5.57 11.97 4.94
CA ILE A 120 -4.22 11.44 5.09
C ILE A 120 -4.26 10.34 6.15
N LEU A 121 -3.63 9.21 5.86
CA LEU A 121 -3.39 8.16 6.85
C LEU A 121 -1.92 8.22 7.29
N ALA A 122 -1.67 8.57 8.55
CA ALA A 122 -0.35 8.55 9.14
C ALA A 122 -0.12 7.25 9.93
N LEU A 123 0.93 6.52 9.60
CA LEU A 123 1.27 5.23 10.19
C LEU A 123 2.55 5.35 11.01
N ASP A 124 2.41 5.19 12.33
CA ASP A 124 3.53 5.22 13.26
C ASP A 124 4.08 3.81 13.49
N ARG A 125 5.18 3.50 12.82
CA ARG A 125 5.99 2.28 13.02
C ARG A 125 5.21 0.95 12.85
N ILE A 126 4.35 0.83 11.86
CA ILE A 126 3.68 -0.45 11.53
C ILE A 126 4.74 -1.47 11.08
N GLN A 127 4.88 -2.58 11.82
CA GLN A 127 5.97 -3.53 11.63
C GLN A 127 5.59 -4.73 10.75
N ASP A 128 4.34 -5.23 10.85
CA ASP A 128 3.94 -6.38 10.05
C ASP A 128 3.58 -5.97 8.61
N PRO A 129 4.26 -6.57 7.61
CA PRO A 129 3.97 -6.27 6.20
C PRO A 129 2.54 -6.63 5.77
N GLY A 130 1.92 -7.62 6.42
CA GLY A 130 0.53 -8.00 6.15
C GLY A 130 -0.44 -6.91 6.62
N ASN A 131 -0.22 -6.36 7.82
CA ASN A 131 -0.99 -5.24 8.33
C ASN A 131 -0.82 -4.01 7.43
N LEU A 132 0.42 -3.68 7.06
CA LEU A 132 0.69 -2.54 6.19
C LEU A 132 -0.05 -2.66 4.84
N GLY A 133 0.01 -3.82 4.19
CA GLY A 133 -0.71 -4.03 2.92
C GLY A 133 -2.23 -3.92 3.07
N ASN A 134 -2.81 -4.49 4.14
CA ASN A 134 -4.24 -4.37 4.42
C ASN A 134 -4.63 -2.90 4.71
N LEU A 135 -3.78 -2.13 5.39
CA LEU A 135 -4.00 -0.70 5.60
C LEU A 135 -4.01 0.08 4.29
N PHE A 136 -3.10 -0.21 3.35
CA PHE A 136 -3.14 0.38 2.01
C PHE A 136 -4.46 0.10 1.30
N ARG A 137 -4.91 -1.16 1.34
CA ARG A 137 -6.16 -1.58 0.70
C ARG A 137 -7.38 -0.89 1.30
N SER A 138 -7.47 -0.83 2.63
CA SER A 138 -8.58 -0.19 3.34
C SER A 138 -8.56 1.33 3.18
N ALA A 139 -7.38 1.95 3.17
CA ALA A 139 -7.23 3.40 2.95
C ALA A 139 -7.65 3.79 1.52
N LEU A 140 -7.24 3.01 0.51
CA LEU A 140 -7.70 3.23 -0.86
C LEU A 140 -9.23 3.09 -0.98
N ALA A 141 -9.82 2.06 -0.35
CA ALA A 141 -11.26 1.87 -0.31
C ALA A 141 -12.00 3.01 0.42
N GLY A 142 -11.36 3.62 1.43
CA GLY A 142 -11.86 4.79 2.16
C GLY A 142 -11.64 6.11 1.44
N GLU A 143 -11.07 6.11 0.22
CA GLU A 143 -10.69 7.31 -0.56
C GLU A 143 -9.71 8.22 0.20
N TYR A 144 -8.77 7.64 0.96
CA TYR A 144 -7.62 8.37 1.43
C TYR A 144 -6.69 8.71 0.26
N GLU A 145 -6.05 9.86 0.32
CA GLU A 145 -5.33 10.43 -0.82
C GLU A 145 -3.81 10.23 -0.73
N VAL A 146 -3.32 9.96 0.49
CA VAL A 146 -1.89 9.67 0.75
C VAL A 146 -1.72 8.93 2.06
N ILE A 147 -0.66 8.10 2.14
CA ILE A 147 -0.19 7.48 3.38
C ILE A 147 1.16 8.08 3.77
N TRP A 148 1.29 8.55 5.01
CA TRP A 148 2.56 8.92 5.63
C TRP A 148 3.09 7.76 6.45
N LEU A 149 4.32 7.30 6.17
CA LEU A 149 4.93 6.13 6.79
C LEU A 149 6.12 6.56 7.65
N ALA A 150 5.96 6.62 8.95
CA ALA A 150 7.05 6.88 9.87
C ALA A 150 7.70 5.57 10.31
N SER A 151 8.75 5.16 9.61
CA SER A 151 9.46 3.90 9.88
C SER A 151 8.59 2.64 9.66
N GLY A 152 9.05 1.47 10.08
CA GLY A 152 8.29 0.22 9.98
C GLY A 152 8.54 -0.56 8.69
N ALA A 153 7.56 -1.38 8.31
CA ALA A 153 7.65 -2.25 7.15
C ALA A 153 7.85 -1.48 5.85
N ASP A 154 8.57 -2.10 4.93
CA ASP A 154 8.80 -1.52 3.60
C ASP A 154 7.55 -1.69 2.72
N PRO A 155 6.90 -0.60 2.24
CA PRO A 155 5.70 -0.66 1.42
C PRO A 155 5.90 -1.40 0.09
N LEU A 156 7.14 -1.52 -0.38
CA LEU A 156 7.49 -2.20 -1.63
C LEU A 156 8.00 -3.63 -1.39
N ASN A 157 7.86 -4.16 -0.18
CA ASN A 157 8.11 -5.56 0.12
C ASN A 157 7.07 -6.47 -0.55
N GLN A 158 7.48 -7.64 -1.01
CA GLN A 158 6.58 -8.59 -1.71
C GLN A 158 5.35 -8.98 -0.90
N LYS A 159 5.49 -9.15 0.44
CA LYS A 159 4.34 -9.45 1.31
C LYS A 159 3.35 -8.26 1.35
N VAL A 160 3.85 -7.01 1.33
CA VAL A 160 2.98 -5.81 1.28
C VAL A 160 2.29 -5.71 -0.08
N LEU A 161 3.01 -5.86 -1.19
CA LEU A 161 2.44 -5.82 -2.54
C LEU A 161 1.29 -6.84 -2.68
N ARG A 162 1.49 -8.08 -2.21
CA ARG A 162 0.44 -9.10 -2.24
C ARG A 162 -0.72 -8.79 -1.30
N SER A 163 -0.47 -8.46 -0.03
CA SER A 163 -1.53 -8.21 0.96
C SER A 163 -2.34 -6.94 0.67
N SER A 164 -1.74 -5.96 -0.01
CA SER A 164 -2.44 -4.77 -0.49
C SER A 164 -3.34 -5.04 -1.70
N ALA A 165 -3.25 -6.24 -2.32
CA ALA A 165 -3.91 -6.54 -3.59
C ALA A 165 -3.68 -5.43 -4.64
N GLY A 166 -2.43 -4.94 -4.75
CA GLY A 166 -2.03 -3.91 -5.70
C GLY A 166 -2.40 -2.47 -5.31
N SER A 167 -3.05 -2.22 -4.16
CA SER A 167 -3.43 -0.86 -3.74
C SER A 167 -2.24 0.09 -3.62
N VAL A 168 -1.03 -0.42 -3.35
CA VAL A 168 0.22 0.36 -3.36
C VAL A 168 0.49 1.02 -4.72
N LEU A 169 -0.01 0.45 -5.82
CA LEU A 169 0.15 1.00 -7.17
C LEU A 169 -0.82 2.16 -7.45
N HIS A 170 -1.82 2.38 -6.60
CA HIS A 170 -2.89 3.37 -6.77
C HIS A 170 -2.88 4.46 -5.71
N LEU A 171 -2.48 4.14 -4.47
CA LEU A 171 -2.48 5.08 -3.35
C LEU A 171 -1.08 5.63 -3.11
N PRO A 172 -0.87 6.94 -3.26
CA PRO A 172 0.41 7.59 -2.97
C PRO A 172 0.86 7.36 -1.52
N PHE A 173 2.17 7.27 -1.33
CA PHE A 173 2.74 7.21 0.01
C PHE A 173 4.06 7.97 0.09
N GLU A 174 4.38 8.43 1.28
CA GLU A 174 5.66 9.06 1.61
C GLU A 174 6.32 8.34 2.79
N ARG A 175 7.56 7.91 2.60
CA ARG A 175 8.38 7.46 3.72
C ARG A 175 9.00 8.68 4.40
N ILE A 176 8.78 8.77 5.71
CA ILE A 176 9.21 9.91 6.52
C ILE A 176 10.43 9.48 7.35
N GLY A 177 11.58 10.09 7.07
CA GLY A 177 12.84 9.81 7.76
C GLY A 177 13.48 8.48 7.40
N ASP A 178 14.76 8.36 7.75
CA ASP A 178 15.59 7.19 7.43
C ASP A 178 15.80 6.26 8.64
N SER A 179 15.61 6.75 9.84
CA SER A 179 15.70 6.00 11.09
C SER A 179 14.42 6.13 11.92
N SER A 180 14.23 5.27 12.92
CA SER A 180 13.03 5.32 13.75
C SER A 180 12.87 6.63 14.51
N SER A 181 13.96 7.19 15.09
CA SER A 181 13.91 8.49 15.81
C SER A 181 13.65 9.65 14.87
N SER A 182 14.42 9.76 13.76
CA SER A 182 14.23 10.84 12.79
C SER A 182 12.84 10.79 12.15
N SER A 183 12.28 9.60 11.93
CA SER A 183 10.94 9.43 11.38
C SER A 183 9.85 9.97 12.31
N ILE A 184 9.99 9.80 13.63
CA ILE A 184 9.04 10.34 14.61
C ILE A 184 9.09 11.88 14.62
N GLU A 185 10.30 12.46 14.72
CA GLU A 185 10.49 13.91 14.71
C GLU A 185 9.95 14.57 13.43
N MET A 186 10.24 13.96 12.27
CA MET A 186 9.75 14.46 10.99
C MET A 186 8.25 14.30 10.85
N LEU A 187 7.64 13.20 11.37
CA LEU A 187 6.19 13.05 11.36
C LEU A 187 5.55 14.10 12.27
N VAL A 188 6.08 14.35 13.48
CA VAL A 188 5.62 15.42 14.37
C VAL A 188 5.66 16.79 13.66
N SER A 189 6.74 17.11 12.98
CA SER A 189 6.85 18.35 12.19
C SER A 189 5.77 18.42 11.10
N LYS A 190 5.51 17.32 10.41
CA LYS A 190 4.49 17.23 9.35
C LYS A 190 3.07 17.37 9.92
N LEU A 191 2.81 16.81 11.10
CA LEU A 191 1.53 16.94 11.80
C LEU A 191 1.29 18.38 12.24
N ASN A 192 2.31 19.08 12.77
CA ASN A 192 2.19 20.49 13.14
C ASN A 192 1.86 21.37 11.93
N ILE A 193 2.51 21.15 10.77
CA ILE A 193 2.17 21.85 9.53
C ILE A 193 0.70 21.57 9.14
N ALA A 194 0.24 20.32 9.25
CA ALA A 194 -1.15 19.99 8.95
C ALA A 194 -2.13 20.71 9.91
N ILE A 195 -1.79 20.85 11.18
CA ILE A 195 -2.59 21.64 12.16
C ILE A 195 -2.68 23.11 11.73
N ASP A 196 -1.54 23.70 11.35
CA ASP A 196 -1.47 25.08 10.87
C ASP A 196 -2.31 25.28 9.59
N ASP A 197 -2.41 24.23 8.76
CA ASP A 197 -3.25 24.16 7.54
C ASP A 197 -4.72 23.78 7.82
N ASN A 198 -5.15 23.82 9.11
CA ASN A 198 -6.52 23.51 9.57
C ASN A 198 -6.97 22.07 9.36
N TYR A 199 -6.07 21.10 9.39
CA TYR A 199 -6.45 19.68 9.48
C TYR A 199 -6.74 19.32 10.95
N GLN A 200 -7.75 18.49 11.16
CA GLN A 200 -7.87 17.76 12.41
C GLN A 200 -6.86 16.59 12.42
N VAL A 201 -6.05 16.49 13.44
CA VAL A 201 -5.13 15.37 13.65
C VAL A 201 -5.74 14.42 14.66
N VAL A 202 -6.11 13.23 14.21
CA VAL A 202 -6.95 12.28 14.97
C VAL A 202 -6.11 11.08 15.38
N GLY A 203 -5.86 10.95 16.67
CA GLY A 203 -5.21 9.77 17.26
C GLY A 203 -6.21 8.65 17.55
N THR A 204 -5.74 7.40 17.51
CA THR A 204 -6.55 6.23 17.85
C THR A 204 -6.13 5.66 19.21
N ILE A 205 -7.09 5.37 20.07
CA ILE A 205 -6.87 4.82 21.41
C ILE A 205 -7.78 3.61 21.62
N SER A 206 -7.25 2.53 22.21
CA SER A 206 -8.06 1.40 22.68
C SER A 206 -9.04 1.86 23.78
N PRO A 207 -10.31 1.42 23.78
CA PRO A 207 -11.29 1.81 24.78
C PRO A 207 -10.88 1.36 26.20
N ASN A 208 -10.02 0.36 26.31
CA ASN A 208 -9.55 -0.18 27.59
C ASN A 208 -8.30 0.56 28.12
N LYS A 209 -7.72 1.50 27.36
CA LYS A 209 -6.54 2.27 27.78
C LYS A 209 -7.00 3.38 28.72
N ILE A 210 -6.46 3.37 29.96
CA ILE A 210 -6.66 4.46 30.92
C ILE A 210 -5.97 5.71 30.38
N THR A 211 -6.70 6.81 30.24
CA THR A 211 -6.19 8.08 29.74
C THR A 211 -7.02 9.23 30.35
N ASP A 212 -6.38 10.38 30.54
CA ASP A 212 -7.02 11.65 30.88
C ASP A 212 -7.58 12.40 29.68
N LYS A 213 -7.34 11.87 28.46
CA LYS A 213 -7.76 12.48 27.21
C LYS A 213 -9.25 12.26 26.96
N LYS A 214 -9.89 13.26 26.33
CA LYS A 214 -11.26 13.12 25.85
C LYS A 214 -11.29 12.25 24.60
N VAL A 215 -11.74 10.99 24.75
CA VAL A 215 -11.86 10.03 23.67
C VAL A 215 -13.32 9.93 23.26
N LYS A 216 -13.59 9.99 21.95
CA LYS A 216 -14.93 9.86 21.35
C LYS A 216 -15.04 8.53 20.60
N PRO A 217 -16.24 7.92 20.53
CA PRO A 217 -16.50 6.91 19.51
C PRO A 217 -16.22 7.48 18.11
N TYR A 218 -15.62 6.70 17.21
CA TYR A 218 -15.16 7.21 15.92
C TYR A 218 -16.28 7.83 15.07
N TRP A 219 -17.53 7.41 15.23
CA TRP A 219 -18.68 7.97 14.51
C TRP A 219 -19.16 9.35 15.00
N GLU A 220 -18.64 9.86 16.11
CA GLU A 220 -18.91 11.21 16.61
C GLU A 220 -17.94 12.27 16.07
N LEU A 221 -16.93 11.85 15.31
CA LEU A 221 -16.01 12.78 14.67
C LEU A 221 -16.63 13.33 13.37
N ASP A 222 -16.33 14.57 13.03
CA ASP A 222 -16.68 15.13 11.72
C ASP A 222 -15.68 14.69 10.65
N TRP A 223 -16.03 13.64 9.91
CA TRP A 223 -15.18 13.06 8.86
C TRP A 223 -15.23 13.84 7.53
N ASP A 224 -15.99 14.93 7.42
CA ASP A 224 -16.00 15.80 6.23
C ASP A 224 -14.85 16.82 6.25
N LEU A 225 -14.27 17.07 7.42
CA LEU A 225 -13.13 17.97 7.57
C LEU A 225 -11.84 17.34 7.02
N PRO A 226 -10.86 18.18 6.57
CA PRO A 226 -9.52 17.71 6.28
C PRO A 226 -8.94 16.98 7.50
N THR A 227 -8.49 15.73 7.30
CA THR A 227 -8.16 14.84 8.43
C THR A 227 -6.84 14.13 8.20
N VAL A 228 -5.99 14.11 9.21
CA VAL A 228 -4.88 13.19 9.35
C VAL A 228 -5.27 12.15 10.41
N LEU A 229 -5.60 10.92 9.98
CA LEU A 229 -5.84 9.80 10.90
C LEU A 229 -4.51 9.13 11.25
N VAL A 230 -4.21 9.04 12.53
CA VAL A 230 -2.96 8.45 13.04
C VAL A 230 -3.24 7.07 13.63
N LEU A 231 -2.58 6.04 13.06
CA LEU A 231 -2.57 4.68 13.60
C LEU A 231 -1.18 4.36 14.15
N GLY A 232 -1.15 3.79 15.35
CA GLY A 232 0.07 3.46 16.05
C GLY A 232 0.56 2.03 15.79
N ASN A 233 1.73 1.75 16.32
CA ASN A 233 2.38 0.44 16.33
C ASN A 233 1.49 -0.62 17.03
N GLU A 234 1.56 -1.87 16.55
CA GLU A 234 0.72 -2.98 17.00
C GLU A 234 0.85 -3.28 18.51
N GLY A 235 2.03 -3.09 19.08
CA GLY A 235 2.30 -3.37 20.49
C GLY A 235 2.27 -2.13 21.38
N SER A 236 2.96 -1.06 20.96
CA SER A 236 3.15 0.15 21.79
C SER A 236 2.11 1.26 21.52
N GLY A 237 1.27 1.12 20.50
CA GLY A 237 0.34 2.16 20.09
C GLY A 237 1.04 3.37 19.45
N VAL A 238 0.41 4.53 19.48
CA VAL A 238 0.95 5.79 18.97
C VAL A 238 2.06 6.30 19.91
N HIS A 239 3.18 6.75 19.35
CA HIS A 239 4.28 7.33 20.10
C HIS A 239 3.82 8.63 20.82
N SER A 240 4.27 8.84 22.07
CA SER A 240 3.83 9.97 22.90
C SER A 240 4.00 11.34 22.26
N SER A 241 5.11 11.57 21.53
CA SER A 241 5.35 12.83 20.81
C SER A 241 4.36 13.06 19.67
N ILE A 242 3.95 11.99 18.97
CA ILE A 242 2.93 12.03 17.91
C ILE A 242 1.54 12.22 18.55
N GLU A 243 1.28 11.51 19.64
CA GLU A 243 0.05 11.61 20.41
C GLU A 243 -0.18 13.03 20.95
N ALA A 244 0.89 13.76 21.30
CA ALA A 244 0.83 15.15 21.74
C ALA A 244 0.38 16.13 20.63
N CYS A 245 0.52 15.76 19.34
CA CYS A 245 0.06 16.56 18.20
C CYS A 245 -1.43 16.31 17.89
N CYS A 246 -2.05 15.27 18.46
CA CYS A 246 -3.44 14.95 18.12
C CYS A 246 -4.41 15.93 18.78
N SER A 247 -5.26 16.56 17.97
CA SER A 247 -6.34 17.46 18.44
C SER A 247 -7.55 16.68 18.96
N ASP A 248 -7.79 15.51 18.41
CA ASP A 248 -8.89 14.62 18.76
C ASP A 248 -8.41 13.18 18.93
N PHE A 249 -9.17 12.43 19.74
CA PHE A 249 -8.94 11.01 19.94
C PHE A 249 -10.21 10.23 19.70
N VAL A 250 -10.09 9.16 18.91
CA VAL A 250 -11.21 8.26 18.63
C VAL A 250 -10.92 6.85 19.07
N THR A 251 -11.97 6.14 19.42
CA THR A 251 -11.92 4.73 19.77
C THR A 251 -12.91 3.92 18.93
N LEU A 252 -12.54 2.65 18.70
CA LEU A 252 -13.44 1.62 18.20
C LEU A 252 -13.92 0.79 19.41
N PRO A 253 -15.16 0.95 19.87
CA PRO A 253 -15.66 0.17 20.99
C PRO A 253 -15.64 -1.34 20.69
N HIS A 254 -15.10 -2.09 21.65
CA HIS A 254 -15.09 -3.56 21.63
C HIS A 254 -15.14 -4.12 23.06
N SER A 255 -15.31 -5.43 23.19
CA SER A 255 -15.38 -6.11 24.48
C SER A 255 -14.12 -5.88 25.32
N SER A 256 -14.28 -5.64 26.62
CA SER A 256 -13.17 -5.54 27.58
C SER A 256 -12.42 -6.87 27.79
N LEU A 257 -12.94 -7.98 27.27
CA LEU A 257 -12.24 -9.27 27.26
C LEU A 257 -11.08 -9.33 26.24
N VAL A 258 -10.98 -8.32 25.37
CA VAL A 258 -9.93 -8.20 24.37
C VAL A 258 -9.19 -6.89 24.62
N ASP A 259 -7.89 -6.97 24.91
CA ASP A 259 -7.07 -5.80 25.23
C ASP A 259 -6.88 -4.87 24.04
N SER A 260 -6.70 -5.43 22.83
CA SER A 260 -6.53 -4.67 21.59
C SER A 260 -6.96 -5.49 20.38
N LEU A 261 -7.34 -4.82 19.32
CA LEU A 261 -7.62 -5.42 18.02
C LEU A 261 -6.37 -5.32 17.13
N ASN A 262 -6.27 -6.24 16.16
CA ASN A 262 -5.30 -6.09 15.09
C ASN A 262 -5.48 -4.73 14.42
N VAL A 263 -4.38 -3.98 14.22
CA VAL A 263 -4.41 -2.60 13.74
C VAL A 263 -5.09 -2.47 12.37
N ALA A 264 -4.85 -3.41 11.46
CA ALA A 264 -5.46 -3.37 10.13
C ALA A 264 -6.98 -3.65 10.21
N SER A 265 -7.41 -4.54 11.11
CA SER A 265 -8.85 -4.84 11.34
C SER A 265 -9.55 -3.65 12.01
N ALA A 266 -8.92 -3.05 13.02
CA ALA A 266 -9.45 -1.87 13.71
C ALA A 266 -9.55 -0.65 12.80
N ALA A 267 -8.65 -0.52 11.83
CA ALA A 267 -8.64 0.58 10.89
C ALA A 267 -9.83 0.59 9.91
N VAL A 268 -10.37 -0.58 9.55
CA VAL A 268 -11.42 -0.69 8.52
C VAL A 268 -12.63 0.21 8.81
N PRO A 269 -13.31 0.12 9.98
CA PRO A 269 -14.45 0.99 10.25
C PRO A 269 -14.08 2.48 10.29
N LEU A 270 -12.88 2.83 10.79
CA LEU A 270 -12.39 4.20 10.84
C LEU A 270 -12.18 4.78 9.44
N LEU A 271 -11.52 4.02 8.57
CA LEU A 271 -11.20 4.43 7.20
C LEU A 271 -12.44 4.52 6.31
N LEU A 272 -13.46 3.69 6.55
CA LEU A 272 -14.69 3.65 5.76
C LEU A 272 -15.80 4.55 6.31
N GLU A 273 -15.67 5.12 7.51
CA GLU A 273 -16.73 5.94 8.13
C GLU A 273 -17.10 7.14 7.28
N ARG A 274 -16.11 7.80 6.67
CA ARG A 274 -16.36 8.90 5.73
C ARG A 274 -17.24 8.47 4.56
N GLN A 275 -17.04 7.27 4.01
CA GLN A 275 -17.87 6.74 2.92
C GLN A 275 -19.31 6.50 3.41
N ARG A 276 -19.46 5.96 4.62
CA ARG A 276 -20.77 5.79 5.25
C ARG A 276 -21.49 7.13 5.40
N VAL A 277 -20.81 8.16 5.90
CA VAL A 277 -21.38 9.51 6.07
C VAL A 277 -21.81 10.10 4.73
N LYS A 278 -20.97 10.02 3.70
CA LYS A 278 -21.31 10.46 2.33
C LYS A 278 -22.56 9.76 1.79
N MET A 279 -22.66 8.44 1.95
CA MET A 279 -23.81 7.64 1.51
C MET A 279 -25.10 8.09 2.21
N VAL A 280 -25.06 8.26 3.54
CA VAL A 280 -26.24 8.70 4.31
C VAL A 280 -26.70 10.10 3.87
N LYS A 281 -25.77 11.07 3.71
CA LYS A 281 -26.09 12.41 3.21
C LYS A 281 -26.62 12.39 1.76
N GLY A 282 -26.09 11.48 0.92
CA GLY A 282 -26.57 11.30 -0.45
C GLY A 282 -27.99 10.72 -0.54
N ILE A 283 -28.35 9.83 0.37
CA ILE A 283 -29.73 9.27 0.46
C ILE A 283 -30.72 10.35 0.89
N GLN A 284 -30.33 11.20 1.85
CA GLN A 284 -31.20 12.30 2.33
C GLN A 284 -31.44 13.41 1.30
N LYS A 285 -30.63 13.48 0.23
CA LYS A 285 -30.76 14.49 -0.85
C LYS A 285 -31.52 13.99 -2.08
N LYS A 286 -31.96 12.72 -2.11
CA LYS A 286 -32.87 12.24 -3.17
C LYS A 286 -34.30 12.55 -2.75
N PRO A 287 -35.05 13.38 -3.53
CA PRO A 287 -36.46 13.70 -3.27
C PRO A 287 -37.34 12.45 -3.39
#